data_843e689fe989cddf38015debc5c5e98d
#
_entry.id   843e689fe989cddf38015debc5c5e98d
#
_cell.length_a   1.000
_cell.length_b   1.000
_cell.length_c   1.000
_cell.angle_alpha   90.00
_cell.angle_beta   90.00
_cell.angle_gamma   90.00
#
_symmetry.space_group_name_H-M   'P 1'
#
loop_
_entity.id
_entity.type
_entity.pdbx_description
1 polymer ?
#
loop_
_entity_poly.entity_id
_entity_poly.type
_entity_poly.pdbx_seq_one_letter_code
_entity_poly.pdbx_strand_id
1 'polypeptide(L)'
;MTTPVLEEVRAATATMRVGIMAGVGDIAVRDITIPQPGPGEILVRLHATAICTWEQRSYSGAQANKFPFVGGHEMAGEVAAIGPGTYTELELGDRVTVGSSSCGKCHWCYTGQDRACKLHYAGAVKYGEAWGPGGFAEYKVHPADGVYRVGDAAYDVAALTEPLSCAIHATRLLNLYVGQDVVVLGAGVMGLMNVIAAKQHGARVIVSEVDPDRLAMARRMGADELIDATKVDPVARVKELTEGRGAEAVIAAIGHRSANDQGWAMLSDKGRYVLFAAAHPEPEFTIKPNETHNRETGVFGVLSGEKQDFYTAARLVRYGLVDLRPLIDAHHPLADLSAALDEAIKPGTYRVIVEM
;
A
#
# COMPACT_ATOMS: atom_id res chain seq x y z
N MET A 1 24.20 5.75 27.85
CA MET A 1 24.63 6.92 27.05
C MET A 1 23.36 7.41 26.31
N THR A 2 22.90 8.61 26.66
CA THR A 2 21.78 9.23 25.96
C THR A 2 22.24 9.61 24.56
N THR A 3 21.59 9.11 23.52
CA THR A 3 21.90 9.46 22.13
C THR A 3 21.55 10.95 21.91
N PRO A 4 22.33 11.72 21.13
CA PRO A 4 22.05 13.15 20.86
C PRO A 4 20.62 13.43 20.36
N VAL A 5 20.03 12.51 19.63
CA VAL A 5 18.65 12.56 19.12
C VAL A 5 17.61 12.69 20.25
N LEU A 6 17.87 12.07 21.43
CA LEU A 6 16.94 12.13 22.58
C LEU A 6 16.94 13.50 23.28
N GLU A 7 18.04 14.24 23.23
CA GLU A 7 18.13 15.60 23.80
C GLU A 7 17.45 16.60 22.87
N GLU A 8 17.61 16.45 21.57
CA GLU A 8 16.98 17.30 20.55
C GLU A 8 15.44 17.18 20.58
N VAL A 9 14.90 15.95 20.66
CA VAL A 9 13.46 15.69 20.71
C VAL A 9 12.79 16.15 22.01
N ARG A 10 13.53 16.22 23.12
CA ARG A 10 13.02 16.66 24.44
C ARG A 10 12.95 18.16 24.61
N ALA A 11 13.57 18.94 23.75
CA ALA A 11 13.46 20.40 23.81
C ALA A 11 12.05 20.81 23.38
N ALA A 12 11.30 21.45 24.27
CA ALA A 12 9.91 21.92 24.02
C ALA A 12 9.78 22.93 22.84
N THR A 13 10.89 23.33 22.23
CA THR A 13 11.00 24.29 21.12
C THR A 13 11.59 23.69 19.84
N ALA A 14 11.91 22.39 19.83
CA ALA A 14 12.44 21.74 18.63
C ALA A 14 11.38 21.73 17.51
N THR A 15 11.80 22.07 16.30
CA THR A 15 10.94 22.12 15.12
C THR A 15 11.27 21.00 14.13
N MET A 16 10.33 20.66 13.29
CA MET A 16 10.45 19.72 12.17
C MET A 16 9.82 20.30 10.93
N ARG A 17 10.25 19.84 9.77
CA ARG A 17 9.64 20.19 8.48
C ARG A 17 8.46 19.28 8.19
N VAL A 18 7.42 19.87 7.61
CA VAL A 18 6.20 19.17 7.17
C VAL A 18 5.78 19.65 5.79
N GLY A 19 5.55 18.71 4.88
CA GLY A 19 5.01 18.99 3.54
C GLY A 19 3.47 18.99 3.58
N ILE A 20 2.89 20.14 3.32
CA ILE A 20 1.44 20.39 3.35
C ILE A 20 0.93 20.57 1.94
N MET A 21 -0.07 19.78 1.55
CA MET A 21 -0.87 20.04 0.36
C MET A 21 -1.94 21.09 0.74
N ALA A 22 -1.76 22.32 0.28
CA ALA A 22 -2.66 23.44 0.55
C ALA A 22 -3.83 23.50 -0.44
N GLY A 23 -3.66 22.92 -1.63
CA GLY A 23 -4.64 22.85 -2.71
C GLY A 23 -4.16 21.91 -3.81
N VAL A 24 -4.92 21.87 -4.91
CA VAL A 24 -4.50 21.15 -6.13
C VAL A 24 -3.26 21.83 -6.71
N GLY A 25 -2.17 21.05 -6.89
CA GLY A 25 -0.89 21.57 -7.38
C GLY A 25 -0.17 22.53 -6.42
N ASP A 26 -0.68 22.72 -5.19
CA ASP A 26 -0.15 23.66 -4.22
C ASP A 26 0.45 22.93 -3.01
N ILE A 27 1.78 22.99 -2.88
CA ILE A 27 2.57 22.38 -1.83
C ILE A 27 3.32 23.44 -1.05
N ALA A 28 3.26 23.35 0.28
CA ALA A 28 4.04 24.19 1.18
C ALA A 28 4.82 23.31 2.17
N VAL A 29 6.14 23.49 2.24
CA VAL A 29 6.95 22.91 3.33
C VAL A 29 7.07 23.96 4.44
N ARG A 30 6.74 23.59 5.68
CA ARG A 30 6.72 24.50 6.84
C ARG A 30 7.36 23.86 8.05
N ASP A 31 7.91 24.70 8.91
CA ASP A 31 8.41 24.30 10.23
C ASP A 31 7.26 24.32 11.25
N ILE A 32 7.16 23.23 12.01
CA ILE A 32 6.23 23.10 13.13
C ILE A 32 6.95 22.48 14.34
N THR A 33 6.40 22.62 15.53
CA THR A 33 6.95 21.97 16.74
C THR A 33 6.85 20.45 16.63
N ILE A 34 7.90 19.72 17.00
CA ILE A 34 7.91 18.25 17.05
C ILE A 34 6.87 17.79 18.08
N PRO A 35 5.88 16.95 17.68
CA PRO A 35 4.87 16.45 18.61
C PRO A 35 5.50 15.49 19.62
N GLN A 36 4.96 15.46 20.84
CA GLN A 36 5.41 14.55 21.88
C GLN A 36 4.43 13.36 22.00
N PRO A 37 4.94 12.12 22.13
CA PRO A 37 4.08 10.96 22.25
C PRO A 37 3.44 10.88 23.64
N GLY A 38 2.12 10.68 23.66
CA GLY A 38 1.35 10.39 24.87
C GLY A 38 1.36 8.91 25.25
N PRO A 39 0.60 8.51 26.29
CA PRO A 39 0.43 7.10 26.67
C PRO A 39 -0.14 6.26 25.51
N GLY A 40 0.51 5.13 25.22
CA GLY A 40 0.11 4.24 24.13
C GLY A 40 0.65 4.67 22.75
N GLU A 41 1.47 5.70 22.67
CA GLU A 41 2.00 6.25 21.41
C GLU A 41 3.52 6.13 21.32
N ILE A 42 4.01 6.16 20.09
CA ILE A 42 5.43 6.17 19.72
C ILE A 42 5.66 7.37 18.81
N LEU A 43 6.76 8.09 19.03
CA LEU A 43 7.29 9.06 18.09
C LEU A 43 8.26 8.34 17.14
N VAL A 44 7.96 8.36 15.86
CA VAL A 44 8.82 7.83 14.80
C VAL A 44 9.51 9.00 14.11
N ARG A 45 10.84 8.95 14.02
CA ARG A 45 11.62 9.79 13.09
C ARG A 45 11.52 9.15 11.72
N LEU A 46 10.86 9.82 10.79
CA LEU A 46 10.69 9.32 9.44
C LEU A 46 11.97 9.53 8.62
N HIS A 47 12.27 8.60 7.73
CA HIS A 47 13.40 8.67 6.81
C HIS A 47 12.98 8.56 5.36
N ALA A 48 11.89 7.84 5.09
CA ALA A 48 11.37 7.65 3.74
C ALA A 48 9.86 7.52 3.73
N THR A 49 9.23 8.13 2.74
CA THR A 49 7.79 7.98 2.47
C THR A 49 7.58 7.85 0.95
N ALA A 50 6.91 6.79 0.52
CA ALA A 50 6.56 6.62 -0.88
C ALA A 50 5.28 7.38 -1.24
N ILE A 51 5.22 7.91 -2.46
CA ILE A 51 4.05 8.63 -2.99
C ILE A 51 3.06 7.63 -3.60
N CYS A 52 1.90 7.48 -2.96
CA CYS A 52 0.82 6.65 -3.46
C CYS A 52 0.00 7.35 -4.56
N THR A 53 -0.72 6.56 -5.34
CA THR A 53 -1.68 7.07 -6.33
C THR A 53 -2.78 7.96 -5.69
N TRP A 54 -3.09 7.77 -4.40
CA TRP A 54 -4.04 8.62 -3.68
C TRP A 54 -3.52 10.07 -3.56
N GLU A 55 -2.25 10.26 -3.18
CA GLU A 55 -1.60 11.56 -3.15
C GLU A 55 -1.48 12.16 -4.56
N GLN A 56 -1.11 11.35 -5.55
CA GLN A 56 -1.02 11.77 -6.95
C GLN A 56 -2.35 12.33 -7.48
N ARG A 57 -3.46 11.62 -7.20
CA ARG A 57 -4.81 12.06 -7.61
C ARG A 57 -5.25 13.31 -6.86
N SER A 58 -4.93 13.43 -5.58
CA SER A 58 -5.23 14.62 -4.79
C SER A 58 -4.45 15.84 -5.29
N TYR A 59 -3.17 15.66 -5.60
CA TYR A 59 -2.29 16.69 -6.12
C TYR A 59 -2.70 17.16 -7.51
N SER A 60 -3.02 16.26 -8.42
CA SER A 60 -3.45 16.56 -9.80
C SER A 60 -4.91 17.03 -9.91
N GLY A 61 -5.71 16.95 -8.83
CA GLY A 61 -7.14 17.24 -8.86
C GLY A 61 -8.02 16.17 -9.49
N ALA A 62 -7.45 15.00 -9.83
CA ALA A 62 -8.21 13.85 -10.35
C ALA A 62 -9.15 13.22 -9.32
N GLN A 63 -8.93 13.50 -8.04
CA GLN A 63 -9.80 13.10 -6.93
C GLN A 63 -10.01 14.27 -5.99
N ALA A 64 -11.27 14.56 -5.64
CA ALA A 64 -11.58 15.57 -4.64
C ALA A 64 -11.04 15.17 -3.26
N ASN A 65 -10.37 16.10 -2.58
CA ASN A 65 -9.90 15.94 -1.21
C ASN A 65 -10.17 17.21 -0.40
N LYS A 66 -10.10 17.09 0.94
CA LYS A 66 -10.16 18.26 1.83
C LYS A 66 -8.76 18.79 2.05
N PHE A 67 -8.56 20.05 1.73
CA PHE A 67 -7.31 20.78 1.97
C PHE A 67 -7.44 21.72 3.18
N PRO A 68 -6.37 22.08 3.91
CA PRO A 68 -5.01 21.53 3.74
C PRO A 68 -4.85 20.14 4.37
N PHE A 69 -3.98 19.29 3.80
CA PHE A 69 -3.66 18.01 4.42
C PHE A 69 -2.17 17.65 4.26
N VAL A 70 -1.70 16.74 5.14
CA VAL A 70 -0.36 16.15 5.08
C VAL A 70 -0.50 14.71 4.62
N GLY A 71 -0.06 14.44 3.40
CA GLY A 71 -0.09 13.11 2.80
C GLY A 71 1.00 12.18 3.33
N GLY A 72 1.24 11.09 2.57
CA GLY A 72 2.25 10.08 2.89
C GLY A 72 1.75 9.05 3.89
N HIS A 73 1.24 7.94 3.40
CA HIS A 73 0.81 6.81 4.26
C HIS A 73 1.66 5.55 4.06
N GLU A 74 2.56 5.58 3.10
CA GLU A 74 3.56 4.54 2.83
C GLU A 74 4.90 5.00 3.43
N MET A 75 5.15 4.79 4.73
CA MET A 75 6.25 5.45 5.44
C MET A 75 7.09 4.50 6.31
N ALA A 76 8.38 4.84 6.46
CA ALA A 76 9.32 4.13 7.32
C ALA A 76 10.29 5.10 8.02
N GLY A 77 10.79 4.67 9.17
CA GLY A 77 11.71 5.45 9.98
C GLY A 77 12.26 4.65 11.14
N GLU A 78 12.60 5.34 12.22
CA GLU A 78 13.11 4.75 13.46
C GLU A 78 12.35 5.26 14.68
N VAL A 79 12.31 4.46 15.74
CA VAL A 79 11.69 4.85 17.01
C VAL A 79 12.55 5.94 17.68
N ALA A 80 12.02 7.16 17.74
CA ALA A 80 12.69 8.32 18.35
C ALA A 80 12.32 8.51 19.83
N ALA A 81 11.05 8.23 20.19
CA ALA A 81 10.61 8.24 21.59
C ALA A 81 9.41 7.31 21.80
N ILE A 82 9.26 6.82 23.04
CA ILE A 82 8.13 6.01 23.47
C ILE A 82 7.38 6.77 24.56
N GLY A 83 6.08 6.93 24.41
CA GLY A 83 5.22 7.64 25.35
C GLY A 83 5.17 6.95 26.72
N PRO A 84 4.86 7.67 27.79
CA PRO A 84 4.89 7.14 29.14
C PRO A 84 3.88 5.99 29.32
N GLY A 85 4.33 4.88 29.93
CA GLY A 85 3.49 3.72 30.20
C GLY A 85 3.02 2.94 28.96
N THR A 86 3.61 3.21 27.79
CA THR A 86 3.30 2.50 26.55
C THR A 86 3.88 1.08 26.60
N TYR A 87 3.01 0.08 26.43
CA TYR A 87 3.43 -1.31 26.29
C TYR A 87 3.81 -1.59 24.82
N THR A 88 5.06 -1.95 24.60
CA THR A 88 5.60 -2.29 23.28
C THR A 88 6.87 -3.14 23.44
N GLU A 89 7.16 -3.97 22.41
CA GLU A 89 8.44 -4.67 22.28
C GLU A 89 9.48 -3.88 21.47
N LEU A 90 9.12 -2.66 21.01
CA LEU A 90 10.02 -1.79 20.28
C LEU A 90 10.93 -1.05 21.24
N GLU A 91 12.15 -0.80 20.79
CA GLU A 91 13.19 -0.05 21.50
C GLU A 91 13.57 1.21 20.69
N LEU A 92 14.19 2.18 21.36
CA LEU A 92 14.72 3.37 20.70
C LEU A 92 15.74 3.00 19.64
N GLY A 93 15.61 3.59 18.44
CA GLY A 93 16.45 3.30 17.29
C GLY A 93 16.02 2.08 16.47
N ASP A 94 15.00 1.32 16.89
CA ASP A 94 14.44 0.26 16.05
C ASP A 94 13.95 0.83 14.72
N ARG A 95 14.34 0.22 13.61
CA ARG A 95 13.79 0.56 12.29
C ARG A 95 12.38 0.01 12.16
N VAL A 96 11.47 0.89 11.78
CA VAL A 96 10.03 0.60 11.75
C VAL A 96 9.36 1.13 10.50
N THR A 97 8.24 0.52 10.16
CA THR A 97 7.23 1.06 9.25
C THR A 97 5.95 1.35 10.03
N VAL A 98 5.14 2.27 9.53
CA VAL A 98 3.93 2.73 10.20
C VAL A 98 2.71 2.36 9.36
N GLY A 99 1.82 1.61 9.95
CA GLY A 99 0.57 1.18 9.34
C GLY A 99 -0.66 1.78 10.01
N SER A 100 -1.78 1.13 9.81
CA SER A 100 -3.03 1.52 10.45
C SER A 100 -3.06 1.10 11.92
N SER A 101 -3.73 1.89 12.76
CA SER A 101 -4.04 1.54 14.14
C SER A 101 -5.53 1.27 14.33
N SER A 102 -5.91 0.70 15.47
CA SER A 102 -7.32 0.45 15.79
C SER A 102 -7.59 0.54 17.29
N CYS A 103 -8.86 0.61 17.71
CA CYS A 103 -9.16 0.75 19.13
C CYS A 103 -8.91 -0.52 19.97
N GLY A 104 -8.70 -1.69 19.34
CA GLY A 104 -8.45 -2.97 20.00
C GLY A 104 -9.64 -3.59 20.74
N LYS A 105 -10.80 -2.91 20.85
CA LYS A 105 -11.91 -3.26 21.75
C LYS A 105 -13.32 -3.12 21.15
N CYS A 106 -13.47 -2.93 19.86
CA CYS A 106 -14.78 -2.96 19.20
C CYS A 106 -15.02 -4.31 18.53
N HIS A 107 -16.25 -4.54 18.07
CA HIS A 107 -16.63 -5.76 17.36
C HIS A 107 -15.63 -6.11 16.24
N TRP A 108 -15.29 -5.13 15.41
CA TRP A 108 -14.40 -5.33 14.28
C TRP A 108 -12.97 -5.73 14.71
N CYS A 109 -12.46 -5.12 15.78
CA CYS A 109 -11.14 -5.47 16.33
C CYS A 109 -11.15 -6.89 16.93
N TYR A 110 -12.21 -7.26 17.68
CA TYR A 110 -12.31 -8.61 18.25
C TYR A 110 -12.45 -9.71 17.19
N THR A 111 -12.96 -9.37 16.01
CA THR A 111 -13.11 -10.32 14.89
C THR A 111 -11.96 -10.28 13.89
N GLY A 112 -10.90 -9.50 14.17
CA GLY A 112 -9.75 -9.37 13.28
C GLY A 112 -10.03 -8.59 11.99
N GLN A 113 -11.09 -7.80 11.98
CA GLN A 113 -11.53 -6.94 10.87
C GLN A 113 -11.32 -5.47 11.26
N ASP A 114 -10.14 -5.17 11.74
CA ASP A 114 -9.81 -3.87 12.36
C ASP A 114 -9.82 -2.71 11.35
N ARG A 115 -9.75 -2.98 10.05
CA ARG A 115 -9.97 -1.98 8.99
C ARG A 115 -11.35 -1.33 9.09
N ALA A 116 -12.36 -2.04 9.54
CA ALA A 116 -13.72 -1.52 9.76
C ALA A 116 -13.89 -0.81 11.11
N CYS A 117 -12.86 -0.74 11.94
CA CYS A 117 -12.88 0.01 13.19
C CYS A 117 -13.08 1.51 12.93
N LYS A 118 -13.96 2.16 13.70
CA LYS A 118 -14.19 3.62 13.59
C LYS A 118 -12.93 4.44 13.90
N LEU A 119 -11.98 3.88 14.64
CA LEU A 119 -10.69 4.49 14.96
C LEU A 119 -9.53 3.92 14.10
N HIS A 120 -9.84 3.32 12.96
CA HIS A 120 -8.81 2.81 12.03
C HIS A 120 -7.81 3.90 11.60
N TYR A 121 -8.27 5.13 11.45
CA TYR A 121 -7.43 6.28 11.16
C TYR A 121 -7.03 7.10 12.39
N ALA A 122 -7.03 6.48 13.59
CA ALA A 122 -6.62 7.18 14.81
C ALA A 122 -5.19 7.73 14.75
N GLY A 123 -4.35 7.15 13.87
CA GLY A 123 -3.02 7.67 13.56
C GLY A 123 -2.99 8.87 12.61
N ALA A 124 -4.14 9.37 12.12
CA ALA A 124 -4.18 10.65 11.41
C ALA A 124 -3.82 11.77 12.38
N VAL A 125 -2.90 12.61 11.97
CA VAL A 125 -2.37 13.70 12.79
C VAL A 125 -2.93 15.04 12.31
N LYS A 126 -2.92 16.00 13.24
CA LYS A 126 -3.17 17.41 12.92
C LYS A 126 -1.88 18.19 13.06
N TYR A 127 -1.50 18.87 12.02
CA TYR A 127 -0.40 19.82 12.00
C TYR A 127 -0.97 21.22 11.77
N GLY A 128 -1.35 21.91 12.87
CA GLY A 128 -2.13 23.13 12.80
C GLY A 128 -3.55 22.85 12.26
N GLU A 129 -3.89 23.46 11.13
CA GLU A 129 -5.16 23.24 10.42
C GLU A 129 -5.12 22.03 9.46
N ALA A 130 -3.92 21.60 9.05
CA ALA A 130 -3.75 20.44 8.17
C ALA A 130 -3.97 19.14 8.92
N TRP A 131 -4.57 18.18 8.26
CA TRP A 131 -4.83 16.84 8.77
C TRP A 131 -4.25 15.78 7.82
N GLY A 132 -4.22 14.53 8.20
CA GLY A 132 -3.93 13.43 7.28
C GLY A 132 -3.01 12.36 7.84
N PRO A 133 -2.52 11.45 6.99
CA PRO A 133 -1.63 10.36 7.41
C PRO A 133 -0.30 10.84 7.97
N GLY A 134 0.23 11.98 7.51
CA GLY A 134 1.34 12.68 8.14
C GLY A 134 2.73 12.11 7.84
N GLY A 135 2.90 11.38 6.74
CA GLY A 135 4.19 10.82 6.36
C GLY A 135 5.11 11.79 5.61
N PHE A 136 4.58 12.89 5.05
CA PHE A 136 5.43 13.96 4.51
C PHE A 136 5.88 14.91 5.64
N ALA A 137 6.56 14.34 6.64
CA ALA A 137 7.05 15.05 7.82
C ALA A 137 8.29 14.34 8.36
N GLU A 138 9.17 15.06 9.07
CA GLU A 138 10.37 14.46 9.66
C GLU A 138 10.06 13.58 10.88
N TYR A 139 8.98 13.86 11.59
CA TYR A 139 8.52 13.08 12.74
C TYR A 139 7.02 12.86 12.73
N LYS A 140 6.60 11.71 13.25
CA LYS A 140 5.20 11.36 13.40
C LYS A 140 4.95 10.65 14.73
N VAL A 141 4.00 11.16 15.51
CA VAL A 141 3.41 10.41 16.63
C VAL A 141 2.37 9.42 16.08
N HIS A 142 2.44 8.17 16.53
CA HIS A 142 1.50 7.13 16.11
C HIS A 142 1.18 6.18 17.27
N PRO A 143 -0.06 5.64 17.34
CA PRO A 143 -0.36 4.57 18.28
C PRO A 143 0.59 3.37 18.12
N ALA A 144 1.09 2.84 19.24
CA ALA A 144 2.12 1.80 19.23
C ALA A 144 1.68 0.51 18.52
N ASP A 145 0.38 0.23 18.47
CA ASP A 145 -0.20 -0.95 17.83
C ASP A 145 -0.21 -0.89 16.28
N GLY A 146 0.17 0.25 15.71
CA GLY A 146 0.34 0.47 14.28
C GLY A 146 1.80 0.67 13.86
N VAL A 147 2.78 0.40 14.72
CA VAL A 147 4.22 0.53 14.43
C VAL A 147 4.88 -0.85 14.41
N TYR A 148 5.54 -1.19 13.30
CA TYR A 148 6.04 -2.54 13.04
C TYR A 148 7.53 -2.53 12.75
N ARG A 149 8.30 -3.41 13.44
CA ARG A 149 9.73 -3.56 13.22
C ARG A 149 10.04 -4.15 11.84
N VAL A 150 11.00 -3.54 11.13
CA VAL A 150 11.44 -3.97 9.78
C VAL A 150 12.91 -4.45 9.75
N GLY A 151 13.57 -4.58 10.91
CA GLY A 151 14.97 -5.03 11.01
C GLY A 151 15.92 -4.09 10.28
N ASP A 152 16.86 -4.65 9.51
CA ASP A 152 17.87 -3.87 8.79
C ASP A 152 17.44 -3.43 7.38
N ALA A 153 16.15 -3.58 7.03
CA ALA A 153 15.65 -3.14 5.74
C ALA A 153 15.95 -1.66 5.49
N ALA A 154 16.31 -1.30 4.26
CA ALA A 154 16.47 0.10 3.87
C ALA A 154 15.12 0.83 4.01
N TYR A 155 15.12 2.09 4.41
CA TYR A 155 13.88 2.82 4.73
C TYR A 155 12.96 3.01 3.52
N ASP A 156 13.51 3.20 2.34
CA ASP A 156 12.77 3.28 1.08
C ASP A 156 12.01 1.98 0.77
N VAL A 157 12.68 0.82 0.96
CA VAL A 157 12.06 -0.51 0.84
C VAL A 157 11.02 -0.73 1.93
N ALA A 158 11.33 -0.33 3.17
CA ALA A 158 10.44 -0.48 4.31
C ALA A 158 9.16 0.37 4.18
N ALA A 159 9.23 1.52 3.52
CA ALA A 159 8.06 2.35 3.20
C ALA A 159 7.04 1.59 2.33
N LEU A 160 7.49 0.70 1.45
CA LEU A 160 6.63 -0.11 0.59
C LEU A 160 5.92 -1.27 1.31
N THR A 161 6.08 -1.39 2.62
CA THR A 161 5.34 -2.38 3.44
C THR A 161 3.83 -2.14 3.38
N GLU A 162 3.39 -0.87 3.35
CA GLU A 162 1.97 -0.52 3.29
C GLU A 162 1.31 -1.08 2.00
N PRO A 163 1.77 -0.74 0.78
CA PRO A 163 1.16 -1.28 -0.44
C PRO A 163 1.29 -2.81 -0.55
N LEU A 164 2.36 -3.42 -0.02
CA LEU A 164 2.48 -4.87 0.06
C LEU A 164 1.39 -5.46 0.98
N SER A 165 1.06 -4.81 2.09
CA SER A 165 0.01 -5.26 3.01
C SER A 165 -1.36 -5.30 2.34
N CYS A 166 -1.66 -4.34 1.46
CA CYS A 166 -2.89 -4.32 0.66
C CYS A 166 -2.99 -5.55 -0.27
N ALA A 167 -1.87 -5.93 -0.91
CA ALA A 167 -1.82 -7.11 -1.77
C ALA A 167 -1.94 -8.43 -0.97
N ILE A 168 -1.32 -8.50 0.22
CA ILE A 168 -1.48 -9.64 1.13
C ILE A 168 -2.93 -9.77 1.58
N HIS A 169 -3.61 -8.66 1.87
CA HIS A 169 -5.03 -8.66 2.18
C HIS A 169 -5.87 -9.25 1.04
N ALA A 170 -5.60 -8.88 -0.21
CA ALA A 170 -6.28 -9.42 -1.38
C ALA A 170 -6.08 -10.94 -1.50
N THR A 171 -4.85 -11.43 -1.38
CA THR A 171 -4.54 -12.86 -1.47
C THR A 171 -5.15 -13.66 -0.32
N ARG A 172 -5.27 -13.09 0.87
CA ARG A 172 -5.94 -13.71 2.01
C ARG A 172 -7.46 -13.84 1.77
N LEU A 173 -8.13 -12.82 1.21
CA LEU A 173 -9.55 -12.90 0.85
C LEU A 173 -9.80 -13.92 -0.27
N LEU A 174 -8.84 -14.11 -1.18
CA LEU A 174 -8.89 -15.15 -2.19
C LEU A 174 -8.68 -16.55 -1.61
N ASN A 175 -8.17 -16.66 -0.37
CA ASN A 175 -7.87 -17.94 0.28
C ASN A 175 -7.04 -18.85 -0.63
N LEU A 176 -5.93 -18.31 -1.15
CA LEU A 176 -5.06 -19.00 -2.08
C LEU A 176 -4.37 -20.21 -1.43
N TYR A 177 -4.18 -21.24 -2.23
CA TYR A 177 -3.35 -22.39 -1.89
C TYR A 177 -2.34 -22.72 -2.99
N VAL A 178 -1.33 -23.45 -2.66
CA VAL A 178 -0.20 -23.81 -3.54
C VAL A 178 -0.69 -24.44 -4.83
N GLY A 179 -0.16 -23.94 -5.96
CA GLY A 179 -0.41 -24.51 -7.29
C GLY A 179 -1.64 -23.94 -8.01
N GLN A 180 -2.38 -23.01 -7.41
CA GLN A 180 -3.48 -22.33 -8.11
C GLN A 180 -3.00 -21.38 -9.20
N ASP A 181 -3.78 -21.28 -10.26
CA ASP A 181 -3.62 -20.27 -11.31
C ASP A 181 -4.26 -18.95 -10.87
N VAL A 182 -3.43 -17.91 -10.76
CA VAL A 182 -3.85 -16.54 -10.39
C VAL A 182 -3.58 -15.60 -11.55
N VAL A 183 -4.61 -14.93 -12.05
CA VAL A 183 -4.45 -13.87 -13.05
C VAL A 183 -4.41 -12.51 -12.36
N VAL A 184 -3.41 -11.71 -12.70
CA VAL A 184 -3.33 -10.30 -12.30
C VAL A 184 -3.53 -9.43 -13.56
N LEU A 185 -4.55 -8.57 -13.52
CA LEU A 185 -4.84 -7.62 -14.60
C LEU A 185 -4.18 -6.27 -14.27
N GLY A 186 -3.22 -5.88 -15.12
CA GLY A 186 -2.41 -4.70 -14.96
C GLY A 186 -1.13 -4.95 -14.17
N ALA A 187 0.00 -4.39 -14.64
CA ALA A 187 1.33 -4.51 -14.05
C ALA A 187 1.89 -3.16 -13.56
N GLY A 188 1.01 -2.27 -13.07
CA GLY A 188 1.42 -1.13 -12.24
C GLY A 188 1.89 -1.58 -10.85
N VAL A 189 2.27 -0.64 -9.98
CA VAL A 189 2.77 -0.96 -8.63
C VAL A 189 1.88 -1.96 -7.90
N MET A 190 0.58 -1.71 -7.84
CA MET A 190 -0.33 -2.59 -7.10
C MET A 190 -0.51 -3.96 -7.76
N GLY A 191 -0.48 -4.03 -9.10
CA GLY A 191 -0.44 -5.31 -9.82
C GLY A 191 0.80 -6.12 -9.46
N LEU A 192 1.97 -5.48 -9.48
CA LEU A 192 3.24 -6.13 -9.13
C LEU A 192 3.32 -6.55 -7.65
N MET A 193 2.76 -5.75 -6.73
CA MET A 193 2.61 -6.16 -5.32
C MET A 193 1.72 -7.41 -5.19
N ASN A 194 0.64 -7.51 -5.99
CA ASN A 194 -0.20 -8.71 -6.02
C ASN A 194 0.52 -9.92 -6.65
N VAL A 195 1.37 -9.72 -7.66
CA VAL A 195 2.26 -10.78 -8.17
C VAL A 195 3.14 -11.33 -7.06
N ILE A 196 3.84 -10.44 -6.34
CA ILE A 196 4.70 -10.83 -5.20
C ILE A 196 3.90 -11.58 -4.15
N ALA A 197 2.76 -11.04 -3.71
CA ALA A 197 1.93 -11.63 -2.67
C ALA A 197 1.40 -13.02 -3.09
N ALA A 198 0.92 -13.19 -4.32
CA ALA A 198 0.46 -14.47 -4.84
C ALA A 198 1.60 -15.51 -4.93
N LYS A 199 2.81 -15.08 -5.32
CA LYS A 199 4.00 -15.95 -5.32
C LYS A 199 4.38 -16.44 -3.92
N GLN A 200 4.19 -15.63 -2.88
CA GLN A 200 4.41 -16.06 -1.48
C GLN A 200 3.43 -17.17 -1.05
N HIS A 201 2.27 -17.28 -1.71
CA HIS A 201 1.32 -18.38 -1.51
C HIS A 201 1.60 -19.60 -2.40
N GLY A 202 2.67 -19.58 -3.21
CA GLY A 202 3.00 -20.67 -4.13
C GLY A 202 2.07 -20.81 -5.33
N ALA A 203 1.39 -19.73 -5.72
CA ALA A 203 0.55 -19.69 -6.91
C ALA A 203 1.38 -19.65 -8.20
N ARG A 204 0.81 -20.15 -9.29
CA ARG A 204 1.25 -19.85 -10.65
C ARG A 204 0.58 -18.55 -11.09
N VAL A 205 1.39 -17.51 -11.37
CA VAL A 205 0.88 -16.16 -11.63
C VAL A 205 0.96 -15.81 -13.11
N ILE A 206 -0.18 -15.45 -13.68
CA ILE A 206 -0.37 -15.03 -15.06
C ILE A 206 -0.65 -13.51 -15.05
N VAL A 207 0.15 -12.70 -15.73
CA VAL A 207 -0.07 -11.25 -15.80
C VAL A 207 -0.56 -10.85 -17.18
N SER A 208 -1.66 -10.10 -17.24
CA SER A 208 -2.20 -9.48 -18.48
C SER A 208 -1.98 -7.97 -18.42
N GLU A 209 -1.25 -7.43 -19.39
CA GLU A 209 -0.87 -6.02 -19.48
C GLU A 209 -0.75 -5.60 -20.95
N VAL A 210 -0.85 -4.31 -21.25
CA VAL A 210 -0.72 -3.74 -22.59
C VAL A 210 0.66 -3.12 -22.85
N ASP A 211 1.38 -2.77 -21.78
CA ASP A 211 2.69 -2.14 -21.85
C ASP A 211 3.81 -3.19 -21.78
N PRO A 212 4.68 -3.29 -22.79
CA PRO A 212 5.74 -4.30 -22.83
C PRO A 212 6.79 -4.12 -21.74
N ASP A 213 7.10 -2.90 -21.31
CA ASP A 213 8.08 -2.65 -20.25
C ASP A 213 7.52 -3.10 -18.90
N ARG A 214 6.22 -2.87 -18.66
CA ARG A 214 5.51 -3.39 -17.48
C ARG A 214 5.42 -4.92 -17.50
N LEU A 215 5.23 -5.55 -18.65
CA LEU A 215 5.30 -7.01 -18.76
C LEU A 215 6.70 -7.53 -18.40
N ALA A 216 7.75 -6.87 -18.88
CA ALA A 216 9.13 -7.24 -18.51
C ALA A 216 9.35 -7.10 -16.99
N MET A 217 8.84 -6.03 -16.37
CA MET A 217 8.88 -5.88 -14.93
C MET A 217 8.08 -6.97 -14.20
N ALA A 218 6.90 -7.34 -14.69
CA ALA A 218 6.11 -8.43 -14.11
C ALA A 218 6.88 -9.76 -14.11
N ARG A 219 7.62 -10.06 -15.19
CA ARG A 219 8.53 -11.23 -15.24
C ARG A 219 9.60 -11.15 -14.16
N ARG A 220 10.23 -9.98 -14.03
CA ARG A 220 11.28 -9.75 -13.01
C ARG A 220 10.73 -9.90 -11.59
N MET A 221 9.46 -9.53 -11.35
CA MET A 221 8.79 -9.65 -10.05
C MET A 221 8.21 -11.05 -9.78
N GLY A 222 8.43 -12.01 -10.68
CA GLY A 222 8.10 -13.42 -10.47
C GLY A 222 6.85 -13.94 -11.16
N ALA A 223 6.26 -13.19 -12.10
CA ALA A 223 5.18 -13.72 -12.94
C ALA A 223 5.66 -14.93 -13.76
N ASP A 224 4.88 -16.00 -13.76
CA ASP A 224 5.19 -17.23 -14.49
C ASP A 224 4.82 -17.13 -15.96
N GLU A 225 3.68 -16.48 -16.28
CA GLU A 225 3.20 -16.27 -17.63
C GLU A 225 2.85 -14.80 -17.87
N LEU A 226 3.10 -14.33 -19.09
CA LEU A 226 2.80 -12.96 -19.50
C LEU A 226 1.88 -12.96 -20.72
N ILE A 227 0.88 -12.09 -20.70
CA ILE A 227 -0.06 -11.89 -21.79
C ILE A 227 0.00 -10.43 -22.21
N ASP A 228 0.52 -10.20 -23.43
CA ASP A 228 0.43 -8.90 -24.09
C ASP A 228 -0.99 -8.77 -24.68
N ALA A 229 -1.84 -8.06 -23.97
CA ALA A 229 -3.26 -7.91 -24.33
C ALA A 229 -3.46 -7.04 -25.60
N THR A 230 -2.39 -6.46 -26.17
CA THR A 230 -2.44 -5.78 -27.47
C THR A 230 -2.26 -6.73 -28.64
N LYS A 231 -1.70 -7.94 -28.40
CA LYS A 231 -1.36 -8.91 -29.46
C LYS A 231 -2.26 -10.12 -29.50
N VAL A 232 -2.86 -10.49 -28.38
CA VAL A 232 -3.70 -11.68 -28.26
C VAL A 232 -4.96 -11.39 -27.43
N ASP A 233 -6.01 -12.17 -27.64
CA ASP A 233 -7.17 -12.16 -26.74
C ASP A 233 -6.75 -12.74 -25.38
N PRO A 234 -6.75 -11.92 -24.30
CA PRO A 234 -6.25 -12.39 -23.02
C PRO A 234 -7.15 -13.46 -22.39
N VAL A 235 -8.47 -13.46 -22.68
CA VAL A 235 -9.40 -14.49 -22.18
C VAL A 235 -9.08 -15.85 -22.80
N ALA A 236 -8.94 -15.88 -24.13
CA ALA A 236 -8.59 -17.10 -24.84
C ALA A 236 -7.23 -17.64 -24.39
N ARG A 237 -6.26 -16.75 -24.19
CA ARG A 237 -4.90 -17.14 -23.74
C ARG A 237 -4.89 -17.69 -22.31
N VAL A 238 -5.64 -17.11 -21.37
CA VAL A 238 -5.78 -17.66 -20.02
C VAL A 238 -6.41 -19.05 -20.08
N LYS A 239 -7.46 -19.23 -20.86
CA LYS A 239 -8.09 -20.55 -21.02
C LYS A 239 -7.17 -21.59 -21.63
N GLU A 240 -6.36 -21.21 -22.62
CA GLU A 240 -5.34 -22.10 -23.19
C GLU A 240 -4.31 -22.51 -22.09
N LEU A 241 -3.79 -21.56 -21.31
CA LEU A 241 -2.82 -21.78 -20.27
C LEU A 241 -3.36 -22.65 -19.11
N THR A 242 -4.67 -22.68 -18.93
CA THR A 242 -5.39 -23.40 -17.87
C THR A 242 -6.20 -24.59 -18.41
N GLU A 243 -5.88 -25.11 -19.60
CA GLU A 243 -6.53 -26.29 -20.21
C GLU A 243 -8.06 -26.15 -20.33
N GLY A 244 -8.53 -24.93 -20.61
CA GLY A 244 -9.95 -24.59 -20.76
C GLY A 244 -10.68 -24.29 -19.46
N ARG A 245 -10.09 -24.54 -18.27
CA ARG A 245 -10.75 -24.35 -16.97
C ARG A 245 -10.97 -22.87 -16.60
N GLY A 246 -10.03 -22.01 -16.95
CA GLY A 246 -9.91 -20.66 -16.41
C GLY A 246 -9.11 -20.63 -15.11
N ALA A 247 -8.86 -19.44 -14.57
CA ALA A 247 -8.05 -19.23 -13.37
C ALA A 247 -8.90 -19.34 -12.10
N GLU A 248 -8.34 -19.93 -11.04
CA GLU A 248 -9.02 -20.04 -9.75
C GLU A 248 -9.12 -18.68 -9.04
N ALA A 249 -8.25 -17.74 -9.38
CA ALA A 249 -8.34 -16.39 -8.87
C ALA A 249 -8.00 -15.34 -9.94
N VAL A 250 -8.70 -14.21 -9.89
CA VAL A 250 -8.42 -13.04 -10.75
C VAL A 250 -8.38 -11.79 -9.87
N ILE A 251 -7.31 -11.00 -10.00
CA ILE A 251 -7.11 -9.74 -9.28
C ILE A 251 -7.11 -8.60 -10.29
N ALA A 252 -8.15 -7.77 -10.25
CA ALA A 252 -8.24 -6.59 -11.10
C ALA A 252 -7.48 -5.41 -10.45
N ALA A 253 -6.19 -5.28 -10.78
CA ALA A 253 -5.35 -4.18 -10.33
C ALA A 253 -5.43 -2.93 -11.24
N ILE A 254 -6.36 -2.92 -12.17
CA ILE A 254 -6.71 -1.80 -13.05
C ILE A 254 -8.22 -1.59 -13.04
N GLY A 255 -8.64 -0.33 -12.88
CA GLY A 255 -10.06 0.05 -12.84
C GLY A 255 -10.58 0.43 -14.23
N HIS A 256 -10.80 -0.54 -15.10
CA HIS A 256 -11.34 -0.32 -16.43
C HIS A 256 -12.41 -1.39 -16.75
N ARG A 257 -13.53 -0.95 -17.39
CA ARG A 257 -14.66 -1.84 -17.69
C ARG A 257 -14.23 -3.09 -18.47
N SER A 258 -13.50 -2.92 -19.57
CA SER A 258 -13.08 -4.05 -20.40
C SER A 258 -12.17 -5.03 -19.64
N ALA A 259 -11.31 -4.53 -18.76
CA ALA A 259 -10.48 -5.39 -17.92
C ALA A 259 -11.33 -6.20 -16.92
N ASN A 260 -12.34 -5.58 -16.30
CA ASN A 260 -13.25 -6.27 -15.40
C ASN A 260 -14.08 -7.35 -16.14
N ASP A 261 -14.61 -7.02 -17.31
CA ASP A 261 -15.38 -7.97 -18.13
C ASP A 261 -14.51 -9.15 -18.59
N GLN A 262 -13.28 -8.87 -19.05
CA GLN A 262 -12.31 -9.90 -19.44
C GLN A 262 -11.91 -10.78 -18.24
N GLY A 263 -11.59 -10.14 -17.10
CA GLY A 263 -11.20 -10.87 -15.89
C GLY A 263 -12.29 -11.81 -15.39
N TRP A 264 -13.56 -11.38 -15.45
CA TRP A 264 -14.68 -12.23 -15.11
C TRP A 264 -14.81 -13.45 -16.07
N ALA A 265 -14.56 -13.24 -17.36
CA ALA A 265 -14.57 -14.30 -18.35
C ALA A 265 -13.37 -15.27 -18.25
N MET A 266 -12.25 -14.84 -17.63
CA MET A 266 -11.08 -15.69 -17.36
C MET A 266 -11.29 -16.61 -16.16
N LEU A 267 -12.26 -16.31 -15.29
CA LEU A 267 -12.45 -17.01 -14.03
C LEU A 267 -12.92 -18.46 -14.25
N SER A 268 -12.40 -19.41 -13.48
CA SER A 268 -12.89 -20.79 -13.45
C SER A 268 -14.21 -20.90 -12.67
N ASP A 269 -14.86 -22.06 -12.73
CA ASP A 269 -15.90 -22.42 -11.77
C ASP A 269 -15.26 -22.48 -10.36
N LYS A 270 -16.02 -22.05 -9.34
CA LYS A 270 -15.55 -21.85 -7.94
C LYS A 270 -14.45 -20.80 -7.79
N GLY A 271 -14.14 -20.08 -8.85
CA GLY A 271 -13.11 -19.03 -8.86
C GLY A 271 -13.52 -17.80 -8.07
N ARG A 272 -12.52 -16.99 -7.67
CA ARG A 272 -12.67 -15.78 -6.87
C ARG A 272 -12.12 -14.58 -7.60
N TYR A 273 -12.90 -13.53 -7.68
CA TYR A 273 -12.56 -12.27 -8.34
C TYR A 273 -12.37 -11.18 -7.31
N VAL A 274 -11.26 -10.46 -7.39
CA VAL A 274 -11.00 -9.29 -6.53
C VAL A 274 -11.01 -8.00 -7.34
N LEU A 275 -11.92 -7.09 -6.99
CA LEU A 275 -11.91 -5.69 -7.39
C LEU A 275 -10.90 -4.95 -6.50
N PHE A 276 -9.66 -4.84 -6.98
CA PHE A 276 -8.55 -4.28 -6.21
C PHE A 276 -8.37 -2.79 -6.46
N ALA A 277 -8.50 -2.34 -7.72
CA ALA A 277 -8.30 -0.95 -8.08
C ALA A 277 -9.57 -0.12 -7.90
N ALA A 278 -9.47 0.99 -7.17
CA ALA A 278 -10.46 2.06 -7.25
C ALA A 278 -10.25 2.88 -8.52
N ALA A 279 -11.31 3.17 -9.26
CA ALA A 279 -11.28 3.95 -10.49
C ALA A 279 -12.20 5.16 -10.43
N HIS A 280 -11.79 6.23 -11.09
CA HIS A 280 -12.56 7.47 -11.22
C HIS A 280 -12.49 7.93 -12.69
N PRO A 281 -13.63 7.99 -13.45
CA PRO A 281 -14.96 7.58 -13.00
C PRO A 281 -15.07 6.08 -12.73
N GLU A 282 -16.03 5.69 -11.88
CA GLU A 282 -16.28 4.29 -11.53
C GLU A 282 -16.77 3.53 -12.79
N PRO A 283 -16.12 2.42 -13.21
CA PRO A 283 -16.59 1.63 -14.34
C PRO A 283 -17.78 0.75 -13.95
N GLU A 284 -18.72 0.59 -14.86
CA GLU A 284 -19.77 -0.43 -14.71
C GLU A 284 -19.15 -1.83 -14.71
N PHE A 285 -19.65 -2.69 -13.83
CA PHE A 285 -19.33 -4.11 -13.78
C PHE A 285 -20.60 -4.91 -13.52
N THR A 286 -21.00 -5.74 -14.49
CA THR A 286 -22.26 -6.49 -14.43
C THR A 286 -22.02 -7.94 -14.08
N ILE A 287 -22.59 -8.38 -12.97
CA ILE A 287 -22.58 -9.77 -12.52
C ILE A 287 -24.00 -10.36 -12.68
N LYS A 288 -24.10 -11.51 -13.35
CA LYS A 288 -25.36 -12.23 -13.52
C LYS A 288 -25.59 -13.19 -12.35
N PRO A 289 -26.65 -13.03 -11.55
CA PRO A 289 -26.87 -13.87 -10.35
C PRO A 289 -26.87 -15.36 -10.62
N ASN A 290 -27.57 -15.83 -11.68
CA ASN A 290 -27.63 -17.25 -12.01
C ASN A 290 -26.28 -17.82 -12.48
N GLU A 291 -25.47 -17.03 -13.16
CA GLU A 291 -24.12 -17.44 -13.56
C GLU A 291 -23.24 -17.63 -12.31
N THR A 292 -23.24 -16.64 -11.41
CA THR A 292 -22.51 -16.69 -10.13
C THR A 292 -22.97 -17.87 -9.28
N HIS A 293 -24.30 -18.08 -9.17
CA HIS A 293 -24.87 -19.20 -8.43
C HIS A 293 -24.42 -20.55 -8.99
N ASN A 294 -24.57 -20.73 -10.30
CA ASN A 294 -24.30 -22.03 -10.94
C ASN A 294 -22.80 -22.37 -10.95
N ARG A 295 -21.94 -21.37 -11.01
CA ARG A 295 -20.48 -21.51 -10.99
C ARG A 295 -19.87 -21.45 -9.60
N GLU A 296 -20.65 -21.15 -8.56
CA GLU A 296 -20.20 -20.93 -7.19
C GLU A 296 -19.04 -19.91 -7.10
N THR A 297 -19.06 -18.87 -7.95
CA THR A 297 -18.01 -17.85 -7.99
C THR A 297 -18.21 -16.78 -6.92
N GLY A 298 -17.10 -16.19 -6.43
CA GLY A 298 -17.11 -15.10 -5.45
C GLY A 298 -16.53 -13.81 -6.02
N VAL A 299 -17.11 -12.66 -5.65
CA VAL A 299 -16.55 -11.32 -5.93
C VAL A 299 -16.30 -10.59 -4.63
N PHE A 300 -15.14 -10.00 -4.50
CA PHE A 300 -14.68 -9.31 -3.30
C PHE A 300 -14.14 -7.92 -3.66
N GLY A 301 -14.51 -6.91 -2.88
CA GLY A 301 -13.81 -5.62 -2.86
C GLY A 301 -12.67 -5.67 -1.86
N VAL A 302 -11.57 -4.97 -2.17
CA VAL A 302 -10.41 -4.83 -1.29
C VAL A 302 -10.09 -3.37 -1.10
N LEU A 303 -9.90 -2.97 0.16
CA LEU A 303 -9.44 -1.63 0.52
C LEU A 303 -8.44 -1.73 1.68
N SER A 304 -7.17 -1.30 1.43
CA SER A 304 -6.11 -1.33 2.45
C SER A 304 -5.84 -2.77 2.95
N GLY A 305 -5.18 -2.93 4.10
CA GLY A 305 -4.95 -4.20 4.79
C GLY A 305 -5.44 -4.14 6.25
N GLU A 306 -5.70 -5.30 6.84
CA GLU A 306 -5.88 -5.45 8.27
C GLU A 306 -4.51 -5.41 8.98
N LYS A 307 -4.47 -5.20 10.30
CA LYS A 307 -3.20 -5.20 11.05
C LYS A 307 -2.39 -6.49 10.86
N GLN A 308 -3.06 -7.64 10.77
CA GLN A 308 -2.38 -8.92 10.50
C GLN A 308 -1.72 -8.97 9.12
N ASP A 309 -2.31 -8.32 8.10
CA ASP A 309 -1.75 -8.25 6.75
C ASP A 309 -0.51 -7.35 6.74
N PHE A 310 -0.60 -6.22 7.45
CA PHE A 310 0.51 -5.31 7.63
C PHE A 310 1.68 -5.94 8.41
N TYR A 311 1.37 -6.65 9.50
CA TYR A 311 2.37 -7.41 10.25
C TYR A 311 3.06 -8.46 9.38
N THR A 312 2.29 -9.16 8.53
CA THR A 312 2.84 -10.15 7.59
C THR A 312 3.76 -9.47 6.58
N ALA A 313 3.35 -8.34 5.99
CA ALA A 313 4.16 -7.56 5.05
C ALA A 313 5.47 -7.09 5.71
N ALA A 314 5.39 -6.53 6.93
CA ALA A 314 6.56 -6.10 7.69
C ALA A 314 7.55 -7.25 7.95
N ARG A 315 7.06 -8.45 8.21
CA ARG A 315 7.93 -9.64 8.35
C ARG A 315 8.58 -10.05 7.05
N LEU A 316 7.86 -10.03 5.93
CA LEU A 316 8.43 -10.35 4.62
C LEU A 316 9.57 -9.38 4.27
N VAL A 317 9.38 -8.09 4.53
CA VAL A 317 10.41 -7.06 4.37
C VAL A 317 11.56 -7.26 5.36
N ARG A 318 11.26 -7.46 6.65
CA ARG A 318 12.24 -7.65 7.72
C ARG A 318 13.20 -8.80 7.47
N TYR A 319 12.70 -9.90 6.93
CA TYR A 319 13.50 -11.12 6.69
C TYR A 319 14.05 -11.21 5.25
N GLY A 320 13.86 -10.15 4.43
CA GLY A 320 14.35 -10.13 3.05
C GLY A 320 13.72 -11.19 2.16
N LEU A 321 12.48 -11.60 2.45
CA LEU A 321 11.75 -12.64 1.70
C LEU A 321 11.13 -12.10 0.40
N VAL A 322 11.12 -10.78 0.25
CA VAL A 322 10.65 -10.07 -0.95
C VAL A 322 11.63 -8.97 -1.34
N ASP A 323 11.80 -8.73 -2.62
CA ASP A 323 12.61 -7.61 -3.15
C ASP A 323 11.70 -6.56 -3.77
N LEU A 324 11.52 -5.43 -3.08
CA LEU A 324 10.68 -4.31 -3.53
C LEU A 324 11.48 -3.20 -4.22
N ARG A 325 12.81 -3.25 -4.20
CA ARG A 325 13.69 -2.22 -4.80
C ARG A 325 13.38 -1.93 -6.27
N PRO A 326 13.03 -2.95 -7.11
CA PRO A 326 12.70 -2.69 -8.52
C PRO A 326 11.47 -1.80 -8.74
N LEU A 327 10.68 -1.53 -7.69
CA LEU A 327 9.49 -0.69 -7.74
C LEU A 327 9.76 0.76 -7.33
N ILE A 328 11.02 1.12 -7.08
CA ILE A 328 11.43 2.48 -6.71
C ILE A 328 12.15 3.10 -7.90
N ASP A 329 11.60 4.19 -8.44
CA ASP A 329 12.14 4.87 -9.63
C ASP A 329 13.01 6.08 -9.27
N ALA A 330 12.64 6.82 -8.23
CA ALA A 330 13.32 8.07 -7.88
C ALA A 330 13.24 8.40 -6.38
N HIS A 331 14.17 9.26 -5.95
CA HIS A 331 14.23 9.80 -4.60
C HIS A 331 14.32 11.31 -4.67
N HIS A 332 13.54 12.01 -3.82
CA HIS A 332 13.57 13.45 -3.67
C HIS A 332 13.58 13.83 -2.18
N PRO A 333 14.30 14.88 -1.79
CA PRO A 333 14.20 15.38 -0.43
C PRO A 333 12.83 16.00 -0.15
N LEU A 334 12.37 15.99 1.10
CA LEU A 334 11.10 16.62 1.52
C LEU A 334 10.99 18.09 1.08
N ALA A 335 12.11 18.80 1.03
CA ALA A 335 12.15 20.20 0.55
C ALA A 335 11.64 20.33 -0.89
N ASP A 336 11.79 19.30 -1.72
CA ASP A 336 11.42 19.26 -3.13
C ASP A 336 10.14 18.42 -3.37
N LEU A 337 9.24 18.35 -2.37
CA LEU A 337 8.01 17.53 -2.43
C LEU A 337 7.15 17.82 -3.67
N SER A 338 7.11 19.06 -4.14
CA SER A 338 6.40 19.41 -5.38
C SER A 338 7.00 18.68 -6.58
N ALA A 339 8.34 18.70 -6.73
CA ALA A 339 9.03 18.00 -7.81
C ALA A 339 8.84 16.49 -7.71
N ALA A 340 8.83 15.93 -6.50
CA ALA A 340 8.55 14.52 -6.26
C ALA A 340 7.15 14.11 -6.74
N LEU A 341 6.13 14.94 -6.47
CA LEU A 341 4.76 14.72 -6.92
C LEU A 341 4.63 14.88 -8.44
N ASP A 342 5.29 15.89 -9.03
CA ASP A 342 5.33 16.08 -10.48
C ASP A 342 5.98 14.88 -11.20
N GLU A 343 6.99 14.25 -10.59
CA GLU A 343 7.58 13.02 -11.12
C GLU A 343 6.66 11.82 -10.93
N ALA A 344 6.05 11.69 -9.77
CA ALA A 344 5.19 10.56 -9.43
C ALA A 344 3.93 10.45 -10.33
N ILE A 345 3.44 11.57 -10.89
CA ILE A 345 2.27 11.56 -11.81
C ILE A 345 2.65 11.25 -13.27
N LYS A 346 3.94 11.15 -13.61
CA LYS A 346 4.34 10.81 -14.99
C LYS A 346 3.93 9.39 -15.34
N PRO A 347 3.43 9.15 -16.57
CA PRO A 347 3.12 7.80 -17.04
C PRO A 347 4.36 6.89 -16.95
N GLY A 348 4.15 5.65 -16.52
CA GLY A 348 5.22 4.65 -16.41
C GLY A 348 5.92 4.62 -15.05
N THR A 349 5.85 5.68 -14.25
CA THR A 349 6.46 5.73 -12.91
C THR A 349 5.79 4.74 -11.95
N TYR A 350 6.61 3.99 -11.20
CA TYR A 350 6.15 3.11 -10.13
C TYR A 350 6.06 3.87 -8.79
N ARG A 351 7.15 3.96 -8.03
CA ARG A 351 7.16 4.70 -6.77
C ARG A 351 8.29 5.74 -6.75
N VAL A 352 7.92 6.92 -6.30
CA VAL A 352 8.85 8.00 -5.95
C VAL A 352 8.91 8.09 -4.43
N ILE A 353 10.12 8.12 -3.89
CA ILE A 353 10.39 8.19 -2.45
C ILE A 353 10.70 9.65 -2.09
N VAL A 354 10.06 10.11 -1.03
CA VAL A 354 10.40 11.37 -0.36
C VAL A 354 11.29 11.05 0.84
N GLU A 355 12.49 11.60 0.87
CA GLU A 355 13.48 11.46 1.95
C GLU A 355 13.38 12.64 2.92
N MET A 356 13.44 12.36 4.23
CA MET A 356 13.30 13.34 5.30
C MET A 356 14.64 13.93 5.75
#